data_276b4e1ed70a06a4036f1f4c6d35e5a3
#
_entry.id   276b4e1ed70a06a4036f1f4c6d35e5a3
#
_cell.length_a   1.000
_cell.length_b   1.000
_cell.length_c   1.000
_cell.angle_alpha   90.00
_cell.angle_beta   90.00
_cell.angle_gamma   90.00
#
_symmetry.space_group_name_H-M   'P 1'
#
loop_
_entity.id
_entity.type
_entity.pdbx_description
1 polymer ?
#
loop_
_entity_poly.entity_id
_entity_poly.type
_entity_poly.pdbx_seq_one_letter_code
_entity_poly.pdbx_strand_id
1 'polypeptide(L)'
;SNAAYSAYQSGELLMIKAVPTEEIPSFEGREDYYVEPIIGTYYVSLNLNKEPFNIKEVRQALSLAIDRDYVAGTLMQGTYTAATSFMGPGWVDTDGSEFQANANGGKPYMDNSYFEANVEKAKQLLADAGYPNGEGLPQLTYSTNDTGYHKVVAEYLQQAWAEIGVDLKVETVEWASFTPMRRNGDYE
;
A
#
# COMPACT_ATOMS: atom_id res chain seq x y z
N SER A 1 -3.17 -17.96 6.93
CA SER A 1 -4.59 -18.36 6.78
C SER A 1 -5.14 -18.77 8.13
N ASN A 2 -6.43 -18.57 8.37
CA ASN A 2 -7.11 -18.92 9.62
C ASN A 2 -6.99 -20.43 9.95
N ALA A 3 -6.93 -21.30 8.93
CA ALA A 3 -6.71 -22.73 9.12
C ALA A 3 -5.33 -23.05 9.74
N ALA A 4 -4.25 -22.39 9.25
CA ALA A 4 -2.92 -22.57 9.84
C ALA A 4 -2.86 -22.01 11.28
N TYR A 5 -3.55 -20.92 11.55
CA TYR A 5 -3.66 -20.35 12.88
C TYR A 5 -4.39 -21.30 13.85
N SER A 6 -5.53 -21.86 13.43
CA SER A 6 -6.25 -22.85 14.25
C SER A 6 -5.41 -24.10 14.52
N ALA A 7 -4.66 -24.59 13.53
CA ALA A 7 -3.78 -25.74 13.67
C ALA A 7 -2.58 -25.44 14.63
N TYR A 8 -2.09 -24.20 14.63
CA TYR A 8 -1.08 -23.77 15.61
C TYR A 8 -1.68 -23.72 17.04
N GLN A 9 -2.87 -23.16 17.20
CA GLN A 9 -3.54 -23.11 18.49
C GLN A 9 -3.85 -24.50 19.07
N SER A 10 -4.17 -25.48 18.21
CA SER A 10 -4.41 -26.87 18.62
C SER A 10 -3.15 -27.69 18.87
N GLY A 11 -1.96 -27.14 18.58
CA GLY A 11 -0.69 -27.83 18.74
C GLY A 11 -0.34 -28.78 17.57
N GLU A 12 -1.12 -28.80 16.49
CA GLU A 12 -0.82 -29.56 15.28
C GLU A 12 0.36 -28.98 14.50
N LEU A 13 0.55 -27.65 14.57
CA LEU A 13 1.67 -26.93 13.99
C LEU A 13 2.52 -26.30 15.09
N LEU A 14 3.83 -26.49 14.99
CA LEU A 14 4.79 -25.89 15.93
C LEU A 14 5.10 -24.43 15.60
N MET A 15 4.86 -24.01 14.34
CA MET A 15 5.15 -22.66 13.86
C MET A 15 4.23 -22.31 12.72
N ILE A 16 3.84 -21.05 12.62
CA ILE A 16 3.17 -20.46 11.47
C ILE A 16 3.92 -19.21 10.99
N LYS A 17 3.93 -18.98 9.70
CA LYS A 17 4.63 -17.83 9.10
C LYS A 17 3.93 -16.48 9.37
N ALA A 18 2.61 -16.50 9.49
CA ALA A 18 1.83 -15.28 9.66
C ALA A 18 0.63 -15.53 10.59
N VAL A 19 0.47 -14.63 11.53
CA VAL A 19 -0.72 -14.51 12.38
C VAL A 19 -1.79 -13.72 11.58
N PRO A 20 -3.08 -14.08 11.65
CA PRO A 20 -4.14 -13.23 11.11
C PRO A 20 -4.04 -11.81 11.68
N THR A 21 -4.25 -10.78 10.85
CA THR A 21 -4.01 -9.39 11.25
C THR A 21 -4.86 -8.98 12.45
N GLU A 22 -6.10 -9.45 12.51
CA GLU A 22 -7.04 -9.22 13.60
C GLU A 22 -6.60 -9.81 14.94
N GLU A 23 -5.74 -10.82 14.92
CA GLU A 23 -5.24 -11.52 16.11
C GLU A 23 -3.91 -10.95 16.63
N ILE A 24 -3.21 -10.14 15.84
CA ILE A 24 -1.89 -9.59 16.19
C ILE A 24 -1.87 -8.91 17.56
N PRO A 25 -2.86 -8.09 17.95
CA PRO A 25 -2.86 -7.45 19.25
C PRO A 25 -2.82 -8.44 20.45
N SER A 26 -3.35 -9.65 20.25
CA SER A 26 -3.32 -10.70 21.28
C SER A 26 -1.96 -11.37 21.44
N PHE A 27 -1.04 -11.12 20.49
CA PHE A 27 0.32 -11.67 20.48
C PHE A 27 1.38 -10.70 20.96
N GLU A 28 1.06 -9.42 21.13
CA GLU A 28 2.01 -8.42 21.62
C GLU A 28 2.62 -8.84 22.96
N GLY A 29 3.95 -8.80 23.04
CA GLY A 29 4.70 -9.15 24.23
C GLY A 29 4.85 -10.66 24.51
N ARG A 30 4.35 -11.53 23.64
CA ARG A 30 4.55 -12.97 23.77
C ARG A 30 5.96 -13.38 23.32
N GLU A 31 6.57 -14.31 24.05
CA GLU A 31 7.91 -14.83 23.72
C GLU A 31 7.97 -15.65 22.42
N ASP A 32 6.82 -16.14 21.94
CA ASP A 32 6.69 -16.96 20.74
C ASP A 32 6.22 -16.14 19.51
N TYR A 33 6.13 -14.80 19.62
CA TYR A 33 5.74 -13.90 18.54
C TYR A 33 6.90 -13.00 18.11
N TYR A 34 7.25 -13.06 16.83
CA TYR A 34 8.34 -12.28 16.25
C TYR A 34 7.84 -11.55 15.02
N VAL A 35 8.20 -10.27 14.90
CA VAL A 35 8.03 -9.47 13.68
C VAL A 35 9.41 -9.29 13.06
N GLU A 36 9.65 -9.98 11.96
CA GLU A 36 10.92 -9.94 11.25
C GLU A 36 10.83 -8.97 10.07
N PRO A 37 11.70 -7.94 10.00
CA PRO A 37 11.73 -7.04 8.86
C PRO A 37 12.20 -7.75 7.60
N ILE A 38 11.54 -7.46 6.48
CA ILE A 38 11.97 -7.90 5.15
C ILE A 38 12.30 -6.68 4.29
N ILE A 39 13.34 -6.80 3.46
CA ILE A 39 13.68 -5.76 2.50
C ILE A 39 12.69 -5.84 1.33
N GLY A 40 11.68 -4.99 1.37
CA GLY A 40 10.63 -4.95 0.36
C GLY A 40 9.67 -3.81 0.59
N THR A 41 8.96 -3.42 -0.46
CA THR A 41 7.95 -2.36 -0.40
C THR A 41 6.63 -2.89 -0.95
N TYR A 42 5.56 -2.73 -0.17
CA TYR A 42 4.20 -2.95 -0.64
C TYR A 42 3.71 -1.68 -1.33
N TYR A 43 3.25 -1.79 -2.57
CA TYR A 43 2.88 -0.64 -3.38
C TYR A 43 1.70 -0.92 -4.29
N VAL A 44 1.03 0.14 -4.72
CA VAL A 44 0.02 0.11 -5.78
C VAL A 44 0.72 0.38 -7.11
N SER A 45 0.54 -0.52 -8.09
CA SER A 45 1.01 -0.30 -9.45
C SER A 45 -0.03 0.50 -10.23
N LEU A 46 0.41 1.50 -10.98
CA LEU A 46 -0.41 2.28 -11.91
C LEU A 46 0.09 2.03 -13.34
N ASN A 47 -0.80 1.66 -14.24
CA ASN A 47 -0.43 1.40 -15.64
C ASN A 47 -0.31 2.70 -16.43
N LEU A 48 0.92 3.15 -16.65
CA LEU A 48 1.20 4.42 -17.33
C LEU A 48 0.76 4.45 -18.80
N ASN A 49 0.45 3.30 -19.39
CA ASN A 49 -0.06 3.21 -20.75
C ASN A 49 -1.57 3.40 -20.85
N LYS A 50 -2.25 3.54 -19.73
CA LYS A 50 -3.71 3.75 -19.64
C LYS A 50 -4.02 5.13 -19.08
N GLU A 51 -5.00 5.81 -19.66
CA GLU A 51 -5.58 7.01 -19.06
C GLU A 51 -6.40 6.63 -17.82
N PRO A 52 -6.38 7.46 -16.77
CA PRO A 52 -5.68 8.74 -16.66
C PRO A 52 -4.26 8.61 -16.04
N PHE A 53 -3.73 7.39 -15.91
CA PHE A 53 -2.44 7.16 -15.22
C PHE A 53 -1.21 7.59 -16.01
N ASN A 54 -1.35 7.91 -17.30
CA ASN A 54 -0.34 8.59 -18.10
C ASN A 54 -0.07 10.03 -17.60
N ILE A 55 -1.02 10.67 -16.91
CA ILE A 55 -0.91 12.02 -16.35
C ILE A 55 -0.19 11.94 -14.99
N LYS A 56 0.93 12.65 -14.88
CA LYS A 56 1.77 12.63 -13.68
C LYS A 56 1.05 13.17 -12.44
N GLU A 57 0.30 14.25 -12.62
CA GLU A 57 -0.45 14.94 -11.55
C GLU A 57 -1.50 14.02 -10.93
N VAL A 58 -2.18 13.20 -11.74
CA VAL A 58 -3.13 12.19 -11.25
C VAL A 58 -2.43 11.16 -10.38
N ARG A 59 -1.30 10.60 -10.84
CA ARG A 59 -0.53 9.63 -10.04
C ARG A 59 -0.03 10.22 -8.73
N GLN A 60 0.42 11.47 -8.75
CA GLN A 60 0.86 12.18 -7.54
C GLN A 60 -0.31 12.42 -6.57
N ALA A 61 -1.47 12.80 -7.08
CA ALA A 61 -2.67 13.00 -6.28
C ALA A 61 -3.10 11.72 -5.57
N LEU A 62 -3.19 10.60 -6.31
CA LEU A 62 -3.53 9.30 -5.73
C LEU A 62 -2.52 8.88 -4.64
N SER A 63 -1.24 9.15 -4.85
CA SER A 63 -0.21 8.85 -3.86
C SER A 63 -0.30 9.72 -2.60
N LEU A 64 -0.57 11.02 -2.75
CA LEU A 64 -0.67 11.96 -1.63
C LEU A 64 -1.90 11.72 -0.75
N ALA A 65 -2.98 11.17 -1.32
CA ALA A 65 -4.21 10.89 -0.61
C ALA A 65 -4.16 9.63 0.28
N ILE A 66 -3.01 8.95 0.37
CA ILE A 66 -2.84 7.76 1.21
C ILE A 66 -2.15 8.15 2.52
N ASP A 67 -2.84 7.99 3.65
CA ASP A 67 -2.25 8.05 4.98
C ASP A 67 -1.49 6.76 5.26
N ARG A 68 -0.17 6.80 5.06
CA ARG A 68 0.70 5.64 5.22
C ARG A 68 0.93 5.26 6.67
N ASP A 69 0.88 6.23 7.58
CA ASP A 69 1.03 5.97 9.01
C ASP A 69 -0.21 5.24 9.54
N TYR A 70 -1.40 5.64 9.10
CA TYR A 70 -2.64 4.92 9.41
C TYR A 70 -2.63 3.50 8.84
N VAL A 71 -2.22 3.34 7.58
CA VAL A 71 -2.12 2.00 6.95
C VAL A 71 -1.14 1.12 7.72
N ALA A 72 0.07 1.59 8.00
CA ALA A 72 1.10 0.79 8.66
C ALA A 72 0.77 0.52 10.13
N GLY A 73 0.36 1.55 10.87
CA GLY A 73 0.12 1.47 12.31
C GLY A 73 -1.22 0.83 12.66
N THR A 74 -2.28 1.21 11.96
CA THR A 74 -3.64 0.77 12.32
C THR A 74 -4.09 -0.43 11.49
N LEU A 75 -4.10 -0.32 10.17
CA LEU A 75 -4.60 -1.42 9.34
C LEU A 75 -3.70 -2.65 9.38
N MET A 76 -2.37 -2.44 9.41
CA MET A 76 -1.37 -3.50 9.45
C MET A 76 -0.86 -3.81 10.86
N GLN A 77 -1.49 -3.24 11.89
CA GLN A 77 -1.19 -3.48 13.30
C GLN A 77 0.31 -3.34 13.62
N GLY A 78 0.99 -2.33 13.03
CA GLY A 78 2.40 -2.06 13.27
C GLY A 78 3.39 -3.07 12.67
N THR A 79 2.93 -4.05 11.89
CA THR A 79 3.82 -5.03 11.22
C THR A 79 4.48 -4.48 9.95
N TYR A 80 4.13 -3.28 9.53
CA TYR A 80 4.72 -2.55 8.42
C TYR A 80 5.23 -1.18 8.90
N THR A 81 6.14 -0.62 8.13
CA THR A 81 6.62 0.76 8.32
C THR A 81 6.10 1.63 7.18
N ALA A 82 5.63 2.84 7.51
CA ALA A 82 5.16 3.80 6.52
C ALA A 82 6.30 4.14 5.53
N ALA A 83 6.05 3.91 4.24
CA ALA A 83 7.06 4.13 3.22
C ALA A 83 7.20 5.63 2.88
N THR A 84 8.41 6.13 2.87
CA THR A 84 8.78 7.49 2.44
C THR A 84 9.36 7.52 1.03
N SER A 85 9.70 6.35 0.49
CA SER A 85 10.21 6.15 -0.88
C SER A 85 9.88 4.73 -1.36
N PHE A 86 10.11 4.47 -2.65
CA PHE A 86 9.93 3.12 -3.21
C PHE A 86 11.00 2.14 -2.69
N MET A 87 12.22 2.61 -2.50
CA MET A 87 13.29 1.80 -1.88
C MET A 87 13.22 2.00 -0.36
N GLY A 88 12.86 0.95 0.37
CA GLY A 88 12.84 0.97 1.83
C GLY A 88 14.24 0.95 2.45
N PRO A 89 14.33 0.98 3.79
CA PRO A 89 15.59 0.86 4.51
C PRO A 89 16.22 -0.53 4.32
N GLY A 90 17.54 -0.64 4.57
CA GLY A 90 18.29 -1.89 4.48
C GLY A 90 18.97 -2.15 3.12
N TRP A 91 18.77 -1.29 2.14
CA TRP A 91 19.57 -1.29 0.90
C TRP A 91 20.83 -0.48 1.08
N VAL A 92 21.95 -1.02 0.61
CA VAL A 92 23.26 -0.34 0.66
C VAL A 92 23.64 0.19 -0.73
N ASP A 93 24.27 1.34 -0.75
CA ASP A 93 24.87 1.93 -1.94
C ASP A 93 26.26 1.30 -2.23
N THR A 94 26.86 1.64 -3.36
CA THR A 94 28.16 1.11 -3.81
C THR A 94 29.31 1.42 -2.85
N ASP A 95 29.20 2.47 -2.04
CA ASP A 95 30.17 2.87 -1.02
C ASP A 95 29.92 2.22 0.36
N GLY A 96 28.88 1.37 0.48
CA GLY A 96 28.51 0.70 1.71
C GLY A 96 27.60 1.53 2.64
N SER A 97 27.26 2.77 2.26
CA SER A 97 26.30 3.59 3.01
C SER A 97 24.86 3.14 2.74
N GLU A 98 23.93 3.56 3.62
CA GLU A 98 22.52 3.25 3.45
C GLU A 98 21.91 4.08 2.31
N PHE A 99 21.36 3.39 1.30
CA PHE A 99 20.86 4.03 0.07
C PHE A 99 19.74 5.05 0.34
N GLN A 100 18.77 4.71 1.18
CA GLN A 100 17.63 5.58 1.45
C GLN A 100 18.06 6.91 2.11
N ALA A 101 19.05 6.86 3.01
CA ALA A 101 19.56 8.04 3.70
C ALA A 101 20.23 9.04 2.75
N ASN A 102 20.77 8.57 1.62
CA ASN A 102 21.47 9.40 0.64
C ASN A 102 20.57 9.79 -0.55
N ALA A 103 19.56 9.00 -0.85
CA ALA A 103 18.65 9.26 -1.94
C ALA A 103 17.93 10.62 -1.74
N ASN A 104 17.68 11.33 -2.83
CA ASN A 104 17.01 12.64 -2.81
C ASN A 104 17.67 13.68 -1.88
N GLY A 105 19.00 13.59 -1.68
CA GLY A 105 19.73 14.45 -0.76
C GLY A 105 19.33 14.26 0.72
N GLY A 106 18.97 13.05 1.10
CA GLY A 106 18.55 12.69 2.45
C GLY A 106 17.12 13.12 2.82
N LYS A 107 16.33 13.57 1.85
CA LYS A 107 14.93 13.99 2.08
C LYS A 107 13.96 12.90 1.66
N PRO A 108 12.89 12.66 2.42
CA PRO A 108 11.85 11.73 2.01
C PRO A 108 11.19 12.19 0.70
N TYR A 109 10.85 11.27 -0.19
CA TYR A 109 10.01 11.56 -1.36
C TYR A 109 8.55 11.79 -0.98
N MET A 110 8.13 11.21 0.15
CA MET A 110 6.81 11.38 0.74
C MET A 110 6.98 11.70 2.23
N ASP A 111 6.39 12.81 2.64
CA ASP A 111 6.32 13.23 4.05
C ASP A 111 4.89 13.01 4.56
N ASN A 112 4.73 12.01 5.41
CA ASN A 112 3.43 11.66 5.99
C ASN A 112 3.01 12.58 7.15
N SER A 113 3.94 13.37 7.71
CA SER A 113 3.68 14.26 8.85
C SER A 113 2.66 15.36 8.54
N TYR A 114 2.37 15.61 7.26
CA TYR A 114 1.46 16.65 6.79
C TYR A 114 0.31 16.07 5.96
N PHE A 115 -0.31 15.00 6.44
CA PHE A 115 -1.32 14.26 5.65
C PHE A 115 -2.49 15.14 5.19
N GLU A 116 -3.04 15.99 6.04
CA GLU A 116 -4.13 16.91 5.66
C GLU A 116 -3.72 17.87 4.53
N ALA A 117 -2.52 18.43 4.61
CA ALA A 117 -1.97 19.29 3.56
C ALA A 117 -1.68 18.48 2.27
N ASN A 118 -1.31 17.21 2.40
CA ASN A 118 -1.13 16.31 1.26
C ASN A 118 -2.46 16.03 0.55
N VAL A 119 -3.57 15.85 1.28
CA VAL A 119 -4.91 15.67 0.70
C VAL A 119 -5.35 16.91 -0.08
N GLU A 120 -5.16 18.10 0.49
CA GLU A 120 -5.49 19.36 -0.21
C GLU A 120 -4.62 19.55 -1.47
N LYS A 121 -3.34 19.21 -1.39
CA LYS A 121 -2.45 19.20 -2.56
C LYS A 121 -2.87 18.19 -3.61
N ALA A 122 -3.38 17.03 -3.20
CA ALA A 122 -3.92 16.01 -4.11
C ALA A 122 -5.12 16.54 -4.89
N LYS A 123 -6.07 17.21 -4.22
CA LYS A 123 -7.21 17.88 -4.87
C LYS A 123 -6.77 18.93 -5.88
N GLN A 124 -5.77 19.76 -5.53
CA GLN A 124 -5.22 20.74 -6.45
C GLN A 124 -4.58 20.10 -7.68
N LEU A 125 -3.80 19.03 -7.50
CA LEU A 125 -3.17 18.30 -8.60
C LEU A 125 -4.20 17.68 -9.56
N LEU A 126 -5.32 17.16 -9.04
CA LEU A 126 -6.43 16.69 -9.87
C LEU A 126 -7.06 17.83 -10.66
N ALA A 127 -7.27 18.98 -10.03
CA ALA A 127 -7.80 20.17 -10.71
C ALA A 127 -6.86 20.66 -11.83
N ASP A 128 -5.55 20.71 -11.56
CA ASP A 128 -4.52 21.09 -12.54
C ASP A 128 -4.44 20.10 -13.71
N ALA A 129 -4.77 18.82 -13.47
CA ALA A 129 -4.87 17.77 -14.47
C ALA A 129 -6.18 17.83 -15.28
N GLY A 130 -7.10 18.75 -14.96
CA GLY A 130 -8.38 18.89 -15.63
C GLY A 130 -9.55 18.16 -14.97
N TYR A 131 -9.37 17.65 -13.76
CA TYR A 131 -10.37 16.89 -12.99
C TYR A 131 -10.69 17.55 -11.64
N PRO A 132 -11.20 18.79 -11.60
CA PRO A 132 -11.51 19.47 -10.36
C PRO A 132 -12.55 18.67 -9.57
N ASN A 133 -12.26 18.36 -8.30
CA ASN A 133 -13.08 17.50 -7.44
C ASN A 133 -13.38 16.11 -8.03
N GLY A 134 -12.53 15.61 -8.94
CA GLY A 134 -12.73 14.36 -9.65
C GLY A 134 -13.71 14.42 -10.83
N GLU A 135 -14.26 15.60 -11.15
CA GLU A 135 -15.21 15.75 -12.26
C GLU A 135 -14.55 15.39 -13.60
N GLY A 136 -15.20 14.48 -14.33
CA GLY A 136 -14.70 13.98 -15.62
C GLY A 136 -13.66 12.87 -15.52
N LEU A 137 -13.19 12.52 -14.31
CA LEU A 137 -12.32 11.37 -14.13
C LEU A 137 -13.15 10.08 -14.33
N PRO A 138 -12.68 9.10 -15.12
CA PRO A 138 -13.37 7.81 -15.21
C PRO A 138 -13.34 7.07 -13.87
N GLN A 139 -14.28 6.15 -13.65
CA GLN A 139 -14.18 5.21 -12.55
C GLN A 139 -12.90 4.38 -12.72
N LEU A 140 -12.02 4.42 -11.74
CA LEU A 140 -10.79 3.63 -11.74
C LEU A 140 -11.05 2.21 -11.24
N THR A 141 -10.25 1.24 -11.70
CA THR A 141 -10.36 -0.16 -11.26
C THR A 141 -9.10 -0.59 -10.52
N TYR A 142 -9.22 -0.95 -9.26
CA TYR A 142 -8.15 -1.55 -8.48
C TYR A 142 -8.30 -3.07 -8.44
N SER A 143 -7.42 -3.76 -9.15
CA SER A 143 -7.36 -5.22 -9.14
C SER A 143 -6.46 -5.71 -8.01
N THR A 144 -6.99 -6.55 -7.15
CA THR A 144 -6.26 -7.15 -6.03
C THR A 144 -6.54 -8.64 -5.92
N ASN A 145 -5.78 -9.36 -5.11
CA ASN A 145 -6.07 -10.76 -4.80
C ASN A 145 -6.85 -10.88 -3.48
N ASP A 146 -7.39 -12.07 -3.24
CA ASP A 146 -8.28 -12.39 -2.12
C ASP A 146 -7.54 -12.78 -0.82
N THR A 147 -6.20 -12.68 -0.79
CA THR A 147 -5.41 -13.16 0.34
C THR A 147 -5.09 -12.08 1.36
N GLY A 148 -5.23 -12.44 2.65
CA GLY A 148 -4.76 -11.64 3.77
C GLY A 148 -5.33 -10.22 3.82
N TYR A 149 -4.47 -9.26 4.04
CA TYR A 149 -4.79 -7.83 4.25
C TYR A 149 -5.14 -7.05 2.98
N HIS A 150 -5.04 -7.64 1.79
CA HIS A 150 -5.25 -6.92 0.52
C HIS A 150 -6.66 -6.33 0.41
N LYS A 151 -7.66 -7.05 0.95
CA LYS A 151 -9.04 -6.56 0.98
C LYS A 151 -9.18 -5.30 1.84
N VAL A 152 -8.58 -5.30 3.02
CA VAL A 152 -8.63 -4.17 3.95
C VAL A 152 -7.96 -2.93 3.34
N VAL A 153 -6.81 -3.12 2.66
CA VAL A 153 -6.14 -2.04 1.93
C VAL A 153 -7.01 -1.52 0.78
N ALA A 154 -7.66 -2.42 0.04
CA ALA A 154 -8.54 -2.01 -1.06
C ALA A 154 -9.73 -1.16 -0.58
N GLU A 155 -10.38 -1.56 0.50
CA GLU A 155 -11.48 -0.82 1.14
C GLU A 155 -11.00 0.55 1.65
N TYR A 156 -9.80 0.60 2.22
CA TYR A 156 -9.19 1.88 2.62
C TYR A 156 -8.91 2.79 1.42
N LEU A 157 -8.34 2.28 0.34
CA LEU A 157 -8.07 3.06 -0.87
C LEU A 157 -9.36 3.64 -1.47
N GLN A 158 -10.46 2.89 -1.47
CA GLN A 158 -11.77 3.41 -1.91
C GLN A 158 -12.18 4.64 -1.08
N GLN A 159 -12.04 4.58 0.24
CA GLN A 159 -12.40 5.68 1.12
C GLN A 159 -11.46 6.88 0.94
N ALA A 160 -10.15 6.64 0.99
CA ALA A 160 -9.13 7.69 0.88
C ALA A 160 -9.19 8.44 -0.46
N TRP A 161 -9.43 7.73 -1.56
CA TRP A 161 -9.52 8.36 -2.87
C TRP A 161 -10.87 9.01 -3.14
N ALA A 162 -11.96 8.53 -2.51
CA ALA A 162 -13.24 9.22 -2.54
C ALA A 162 -13.18 10.63 -1.93
N GLU A 163 -12.32 10.86 -0.93
CA GLU A 163 -12.11 12.19 -0.32
C GLU A 163 -11.53 13.22 -1.29
N ILE A 164 -10.84 12.79 -2.33
CA ILE A 164 -10.32 13.64 -3.39
C ILE A 164 -11.17 13.57 -4.68
N GLY A 165 -12.36 12.97 -4.61
CA GLY A 165 -13.32 12.89 -5.72
C GLY A 165 -13.07 11.74 -6.71
N VAL A 166 -12.25 10.77 -6.35
CA VAL A 166 -11.95 9.61 -7.22
C VAL A 166 -12.87 8.45 -6.87
N ASP A 167 -13.61 7.95 -7.87
CA ASP A 167 -14.43 6.75 -7.75
C ASP A 167 -13.59 5.51 -8.06
N LEU A 168 -13.42 4.61 -7.08
CA LEU A 168 -12.64 3.39 -7.20
C LEU A 168 -13.51 2.13 -7.12
N LYS A 169 -13.51 1.35 -8.18
CA LYS A 169 -14.03 -0.01 -8.19
C LYS A 169 -12.94 -0.98 -7.75
N VAL A 170 -13.24 -1.85 -6.80
CA VAL A 170 -12.33 -2.94 -6.40
C VAL A 170 -12.74 -4.23 -7.09
N GLU A 171 -11.79 -4.88 -7.75
CA GLU A 171 -11.93 -6.21 -8.34
C GLU A 171 -11.01 -7.20 -7.65
N THR A 172 -11.59 -8.26 -7.08
CA THR A 172 -10.81 -9.34 -6.48
C THR A 172 -10.57 -10.43 -7.52
N VAL A 173 -9.30 -10.74 -7.75
CA VAL A 173 -8.86 -11.72 -8.74
C VAL A 173 -8.12 -12.85 -8.02
N GLU A 174 -8.44 -14.09 -8.36
CA GLU A 174 -7.75 -15.25 -7.83
C GLU A 174 -6.25 -15.22 -8.22
N TRP A 175 -5.35 -15.64 -7.31
CA TRP A 175 -3.91 -15.44 -7.43
C TRP A 175 -3.30 -16.01 -8.72
N ALA A 176 -3.77 -17.17 -9.17
CA ALA A 176 -3.24 -17.79 -10.39
C ALA A 176 -3.55 -16.96 -11.64
N SER A 177 -4.68 -16.24 -11.64
CA SER A 177 -5.09 -15.32 -12.72
C SER A 177 -4.46 -13.93 -12.55
N PHE A 178 -4.31 -13.47 -11.32
CA PHE A 178 -3.74 -12.16 -10.99
C PHE A 178 -2.28 -12.01 -11.47
N THR A 179 -1.48 -13.05 -11.30
CA THR A 179 -0.06 -13.01 -11.66
C THR A 179 0.18 -12.80 -13.17
N PRO A 180 -0.42 -13.57 -14.10
CA PRO A 180 -0.27 -13.32 -15.53
C PRO A 180 -0.91 -11.97 -15.95
N MET A 181 -2.07 -11.61 -15.42
CA MET A 181 -2.73 -10.32 -15.67
C MET A 181 -1.76 -9.15 -15.40
N ARG A 182 -1.11 -9.14 -14.23
CA ARG A 182 -0.12 -8.12 -13.87
C ARG A 182 1.09 -8.12 -14.80
N ARG A 183 1.61 -9.29 -15.19
CA ARG A 183 2.78 -9.43 -16.09
C ARG A 183 2.49 -8.92 -17.49
N ASN A 184 1.27 -9.09 -17.97
CA ASN A 184 0.84 -8.67 -19.30
C ASN A 184 0.45 -7.18 -19.35
N GLY A 185 0.29 -6.52 -18.22
CA GLY A 185 -0.21 -5.15 -18.16
C GLY A 185 -1.73 -5.04 -18.35
N ASP A 186 -2.47 -6.12 -18.08
CA ASP A 186 -3.94 -6.19 -18.18
C ASP A 186 -4.62 -5.64 -16.91
N TYR A 187 -4.13 -4.50 -16.40
CA TYR A 187 -4.64 -3.78 -15.22
C TYR A 187 -4.58 -2.27 -15.44
N GLU A 188 -5.17 -1.52 -14.54
CA GLU A 188 -5.12 -0.05 -14.49
C GLU A 188 -4.02 0.53 -13.61
#